data_87bd5d07ecaaf708888f13f680fe4a4f
#
_entry.id   87bd5d07ecaaf708888f13f680fe4a4f
#
_cell.length_a   1.000
_cell.length_b   1.000
_cell.length_c   1.000
_cell.angle_alpha   90.00
_cell.angle_beta   90.00
_cell.angle_gamma   90.00
#
_symmetry.space_group_name_H-M   'P 1'
#
loop_
_entity.id
_entity.type
_entity.pdbx_description
1 polymer ?
#
loop_
_entity_poly.entity_id
_entity_poly.type
_entity_poly.pdbx_seq_one_letter_code
_entity_poly.pdbx_strand_id
1 'polypeptide(L)'
;MVEIAKAVSVNAKVIVFDEPTSSLTEQEVEHLFDIIEMLKKRGCGIIYISHKMAEIKRISDEITIMRDGTWVATEKADDLEMDDIIRLMVGRELTNQFPPKTNKPGDVALEVEHLSGMYSILNDVSFKARKGEILGIAGLDGSGRTETLETI
;
A
#
# COMPACT_ATOMS: atom_id res chain seq x y z
N MET A 1 -5.91 -15.71 -1.89
CA MET A 1 -6.29 -16.83 -0.97
C MET A 1 -6.06 -18.22 -1.55
N VAL A 2 -6.47 -18.55 -2.79
CA VAL A 2 -6.28 -19.90 -3.40
C VAL A 2 -4.78 -20.28 -3.51
N GLU A 3 -3.92 -19.37 -3.95
CA GLU A 3 -2.48 -19.60 -4.07
C GLU A 3 -1.80 -19.85 -2.71
N ILE A 4 -2.26 -19.16 -1.66
CA ILE A 4 -1.77 -19.37 -0.30
C ILE A 4 -2.13 -20.77 0.18
N ALA A 5 -3.39 -21.20 -0.02
CA ALA A 5 -3.84 -22.54 0.33
C ALA A 5 -3.03 -23.63 -0.41
N LYS A 6 -2.71 -23.40 -1.68
CA LYS A 6 -1.85 -24.28 -2.47
C LYS A 6 -0.43 -24.37 -1.92
N ALA A 7 0.20 -23.23 -1.58
CA ALA A 7 1.53 -23.21 -0.98
C ALA A 7 1.58 -23.95 0.37
N VAL A 8 0.53 -23.79 1.19
CA VAL A 8 0.40 -24.50 2.49
C VAL A 8 0.24 -26.02 2.28
N SER A 9 -0.43 -26.48 1.22
CA SER A 9 -0.71 -27.90 0.98
C SER A 9 0.53 -28.71 0.57
N VAL A 10 1.58 -28.07 0.05
CA VAL A 10 2.77 -28.73 -0.53
C VAL A 10 3.83 -29.05 0.52
N ASN A 11 3.64 -28.71 1.81
CA ASN A 11 4.63 -28.88 2.88
C ASN A 11 6.01 -28.30 2.52
N ALA A 12 5.99 -27.09 1.93
CA ALA A 12 7.20 -26.40 1.48
C ALA A 12 8.11 -26.05 2.66
N LYS A 13 9.42 -26.16 2.46
CA LYS A 13 10.42 -25.74 3.46
C LYS A 13 10.64 -24.23 3.44
N VAL A 14 10.42 -23.61 2.30
CA VAL A 14 10.53 -22.15 2.09
C VAL A 14 9.37 -21.70 1.24
N ILE A 15 8.76 -20.58 1.61
CA ILE A 15 7.69 -19.93 0.87
C ILE A 15 8.07 -18.47 0.62
N VAL A 16 7.86 -18.00 -0.61
CA VAL A 16 8.06 -16.60 -0.98
C VAL A 16 6.70 -15.95 -1.18
N PHE A 17 6.44 -14.89 -0.46
CA PHE A 17 5.28 -14.01 -0.63
C PHE A 17 5.75 -12.70 -1.28
N ASP A 18 5.25 -12.40 -2.47
CA ASP A 18 5.56 -11.17 -3.20
C ASP A 18 4.31 -10.29 -3.28
N GLU A 19 4.33 -9.16 -2.56
CA GLU A 19 3.23 -8.20 -2.42
C GLU A 19 1.85 -8.85 -2.11
N PRO A 20 1.76 -9.79 -1.16
CA PRO A 20 0.57 -10.63 -1.02
C PRO A 20 -0.67 -9.87 -0.54
N THR A 21 -0.48 -8.67 0.02
CA THR A 21 -1.56 -7.85 0.61
C THR A 21 -2.08 -6.75 -0.32
N SER A 22 -1.58 -6.65 -1.55
CA SER A 22 -1.89 -5.54 -2.46
C SER A 22 -3.37 -5.41 -2.81
N SER A 23 -4.12 -6.53 -2.80
CA SER A 23 -5.54 -6.60 -3.13
C SER A 23 -6.41 -7.16 -2.00
N LEU A 24 -5.87 -7.23 -0.78
CA LEU A 24 -6.58 -7.77 0.38
C LEU A 24 -7.19 -6.66 1.23
N THR A 25 -8.34 -6.96 1.81
CA THR A 25 -8.94 -6.16 2.89
C THR A 25 -8.13 -6.32 4.18
N GLU A 26 -8.29 -5.41 5.13
CA GLU A 26 -7.60 -5.50 6.44
C GLU A 26 -7.86 -6.84 7.16
N GLN A 27 -9.08 -7.35 7.10
CA GLN A 27 -9.42 -8.64 7.71
C GLN A 27 -8.70 -9.82 7.03
N GLU A 28 -8.55 -9.77 5.70
CA GLU A 28 -7.82 -10.80 4.95
C GLU A 28 -6.32 -10.72 5.22
N VAL A 29 -5.77 -9.52 5.44
CA VAL A 29 -4.37 -9.31 5.85
C VAL A 29 -4.10 -9.97 7.20
N GLU A 30 -4.96 -9.76 8.21
CA GLU A 30 -4.84 -10.41 9.51
C GLU A 30 -4.86 -11.95 9.37
N HIS A 31 -5.77 -12.47 8.57
CA HIS A 31 -5.85 -13.92 8.29
C HIS A 31 -4.59 -14.46 7.60
N LEU A 32 -4.00 -13.69 6.69
CA LEU A 32 -2.73 -14.05 6.05
C LEU A 32 -1.61 -14.11 7.09
N PHE A 33 -1.55 -13.16 8.01
CA PHE A 33 -0.53 -13.14 9.05
C PHE A 33 -0.67 -14.30 10.03
N ASP A 34 -1.89 -14.71 10.37
CA ASP A 34 -2.13 -15.93 11.15
C ASP A 34 -1.60 -17.19 10.44
N ILE A 35 -1.78 -17.26 9.11
CA ILE A 35 -1.24 -18.37 8.30
C ILE A 35 0.29 -18.35 8.30
N ILE A 36 0.91 -17.17 8.12
CA ILE A 36 2.36 -16.98 8.15
C ILE A 36 2.93 -17.46 9.49
N GLU A 37 2.33 -17.04 10.59
CA GLU A 37 2.74 -17.47 11.94
C GLU A 37 2.61 -19.00 12.14
N MET A 38 1.54 -19.59 11.62
CA MET A 38 1.37 -21.05 11.65
C MET A 38 2.47 -21.77 10.86
N LEU A 39 2.82 -21.26 9.68
CA LEU A 39 3.89 -21.83 8.84
C LEU A 39 5.27 -21.69 9.50
N LYS A 40 5.55 -20.53 10.09
CA LYS A 40 6.77 -20.28 10.88
C LYS A 40 6.90 -21.26 12.03
N LYS A 41 5.84 -21.51 12.79
CA LYS A 41 5.81 -22.51 13.88
C LYS A 41 6.04 -23.94 13.40
N ARG A 42 5.74 -24.26 12.15
CA ARG A 42 6.05 -25.56 11.51
C ARG A 42 7.47 -25.66 10.97
N GLY A 43 8.30 -24.62 11.15
CA GLY A 43 9.67 -24.58 10.69
C GLY A 43 9.84 -24.22 9.21
N CYS A 44 8.80 -23.63 8.59
CA CYS A 44 8.90 -23.10 7.23
C CYS A 44 9.66 -21.77 7.23
N GLY A 45 10.68 -21.64 6.39
CA GLY A 45 11.33 -20.36 6.10
C GLY A 45 10.42 -19.48 5.24
N ILE A 46 10.32 -18.20 5.56
CA ILE A 46 9.44 -17.28 4.85
C ILE A 46 10.25 -16.11 4.33
N ILE A 47 10.10 -15.82 3.04
CA ILE A 47 10.59 -14.60 2.41
C ILE A 47 9.36 -13.77 2.08
N TYR A 48 9.27 -12.59 2.70
CA TYR A 48 8.12 -11.69 2.52
C TYR A 48 8.60 -10.40 1.87
N ILE A 49 8.08 -10.11 0.68
CA ILE A 49 8.42 -8.93 -0.09
C ILE A 49 7.21 -7.98 -0.06
N SER A 50 7.42 -6.76 0.40
CA SER A 50 6.38 -5.73 0.43
C SER A 50 7.01 -4.33 0.50
N HIS A 51 6.29 -3.33 0.02
CA HIS A 51 6.59 -1.92 0.22
C HIS A 51 5.83 -1.32 1.42
N LYS A 52 4.96 -2.10 2.06
CA LYS A 52 4.21 -1.70 3.26
C LYS A 52 5.05 -1.95 4.51
N MET A 53 5.81 -0.93 4.91
CA MET A 53 6.78 -1.06 5.99
C MET A 53 6.19 -1.50 7.32
N ALA A 54 4.95 -1.12 7.62
CA ALA A 54 4.25 -1.56 8.84
C ALA A 54 4.05 -3.09 8.87
N GLU A 55 3.77 -3.70 7.73
CA GLU A 55 3.66 -5.16 7.61
C GLU A 55 5.01 -5.83 7.82
N ILE A 56 6.05 -5.35 7.12
CA ILE A 56 7.42 -5.84 7.24
C ILE A 56 7.89 -5.80 8.70
N LYS A 57 7.75 -4.65 9.36
CA LYS A 57 8.17 -4.47 10.76
C LYS A 57 7.43 -5.42 11.72
N ARG A 58 6.17 -5.71 11.43
CA ARG A 58 5.31 -6.54 12.28
C ARG A 58 5.68 -8.03 12.24
N ILE A 59 6.02 -8.56 11.05
CA ILE A 59 6.12 -10.03 10.87
C ILE A 59 7.53 -10.56 10.70
N SER A 60 8.50 -9.68 10.37
CA SER A 60 9.86 -10.10 10.04
C SER A 60 10.74 -10.28 11.28
N ASP A 61 11.61 -11.28 11.26
CA ASP A 61 12.70 -11.42 12.23
C ASP A 61 13.93 -10.59 11.79
N GLU A 62 14.21 -10.58 10.47
CA GLU A 62 15.27 -9.78 9.84
C GLU A 62 14.71 -9.03 8.62
N ILE A 63 15.22 -7.84 8.39
CA ILE A 63 14.83 -6.99 7.26
C ILE A 63 16.04 -6.75 6.38
N THR A 64 15.94 -7.20 5.14
CA THR A 64 16.92 -6.89 4.10
C THR A 64 16.42 -5.74 3.26
N ILE A 65 17.20 -4.68 3.18
CA ILE A 65 16.88 -3.46 2.43
C ILE A 65 17.66 -3.46 1.13
N MET A 66 16.93 -3.26 0.04
CA MET A 66 17.47 -3.15 -1.31
C MET A 66 17.12 -1.79 -1.92
N ARG A 67 18.02 -1.26 -2.73
CA ARG A 67 17.80 -0.03 -3.49
C ARG A 67 18.50 -0.13 -4.84
N ASP A 68 17.81 0.25 -5.91
CA ASP A 68 18.33 0.23 -7.29
C ASP A 68 18.96 -1.12 -7.69
N GLY A 69 18.34 -2.22 -7.25
CA GLY A 69 18.80 -3.59 -7.50
C GLY A 69 20.02 -4.02 -6.67
N THR A 70 20.50 -3.18 -5.74
CA THR A 70 21.64 -3.49 -4.88
C THR A 70 21.21 -3.72 -3.42
N TRP A 71 21.95 -4.59 -2.74
CA TRP A 71 21.83 -4.76 -1.30
C TRP A 71 22.36 -3.51 -0.57
N VAL A 72 21.63 -3.05 0.43
CA VAL A 72 21.99 -1.90 1.26
C VAL A 72 22.37 -2.33 2.66
N ALA A 73 21.47 -3.07 3.33
CA ALA A 73 21.65 -3.54 4.70
C ALA A 73 20.79 -4.77 4.97
N THR A 74 21.18 -5.57 5.96
CA THR A 74 20.34 -6.61 6.60
C THR A 74 20.50 -6.47 8.09
N GLU A 75 19.40 -6.23 8.79
CA GLU A 75 19.38 -5.96 10.22
C GLU A 75 18.20 -6.72 10.86
N LYS A 76 18.27 -6.94 12.17
CA LYS A 76 17.14 -7.47 12.91
C LYS A 76 15.98 -6.48 12.90
N ALA A 77 14.76 -6.97 12.74
CA ALA A 77 13.59 -6.12 12.72
C ALA A 77 13.43 -5.31 14.01
N ASP A 78 13.80 -5.87 15.16
CA ASP A 78 13.71 -5.20 16.46
C ASP A 78 14.69 -4.03 16.60
N ASP A 79 15.84 -4.09 15.90
CA ASP A 79 16.91 -3.08 15.98
C ASP A 79 16.68 -1.89 15.03
N LEU A 80 15.69 -1.95 14.12
CA LEU A 80 15.37 -0.90 13.16
C LEU A 80 14.11 -0.14 13.57
N GLU A 81 14.19 1.18 13.61
CA GLU A 81 13.01 2.03 13.63
C GLU A 81 12.46 2.27 12.22
N MET A 82 11.19 2.67 12.13
CA MET A 82 10.53 2.93 10.85
C MET A 82 11.28 3.94 10.00
N ASP A 83 11.76 5.02 10.62
CA ASP A 83 12.51 6.09 9.95
C ASP A 83 13.86 5.60 9.43
N ASP A 84 14.51 4.65 10.11
CA ASP A 84 15.76 4.05 9.65
C ASP A 84 15.53 3.20 8.40
N ILE A 85 14.48 2.40 8.37
CA ILE A 85 14.11 1.60 7.21
C ILE A 85 13.89 2.52 6.00
N ILE A 86 13.08 3.57 6.17
CA ILE A 86 12.77 4.54 5.12
C ILE A 86 14.05 5.26 4.64
N ARG A 87 14.89 5.70 5.57
CA ARG A 87 16.17 6.36 5.27
C ARG A 87 17.09 5.46 4.43
N LEU A 88 17.21 4.19 4.80
CA LEU A 88 18.05 3.22 4.08
C LEU A 88 17.49 2.92 2.69
N MET A 89 16.16 2.84 2.53
CA MET A 89 15.51 2.62 1.24
C MET A 89 15.66 3.81 0.30
N VAL A 90 15.45 5.04 0.80
CA VAL A 90 15.48 6.27 -0.01
C VAL A 90 16.91 6.79 -0.19
N GLY A 91 17.82 6.49 0.72
CA GLY A 91 19.23 6.91 0.69
C GLY A 91 19.47 8.37 1.08
N ARG A 92 18.47 9.06 1.59
CA ARG A 92 18.54 10.43 2.13
C ARG A 92 17.60 10.58 3.31
N GLU A 93 17.90 11.51 4.20
CA GLU A 93 16.97 11.88 5.25
C GLU A 93 15.69 12.47 4.64
N LEU A 94 14.54 11.94 5.01
CA LEU A 94 13.25 12.53 4.67
C LEU A 94 12.97 13.67 5.65
N THR A 95 13.58 14.83 5.41
CA THR A 95 13.39 16.01 6.25
C THR A 95 11.97 16.60 6.17
N ASN A 96 11.22 16.27 5.09
CA ASN A 96 9.83 16.69 4.91
C ASN A 96 9.06 15.64 4.10
N GLN A 97 8.35 14.75 4.78
CA GLN A 97 7.47 13.78 4.14
C GLN A 97 6.32 14.47 3.38
N PHE A 98 5.87 15.61 3.88
CA PHE A 98 4.87 16.47 3.24
C PHE A 98 5.40 17.89 3.12
N PRO A 99 5.88 18.32 1.93
CA PRO A 99 6.31 19.69 1.74
C PRO A 99 5.16 20.66 2.02
N PRO A 100 5.43 21.84 2.58
CA PRO A 100 4.39 22.82 2.86
C PRO A 100 3.68 23.21 1.56
N LYS A 101 2.36 23.31 1.61
CA LYS A 101 1.55 23.77 0.50
C LYS A 101 1.80 25.26 0.26
N THR A 102 2.54 25.60 -0.77
CA THR A 102 2.88 26.99 -1.12
C THR A 102 2.01 27.54 -2.24
N ASN A 103 1.28 26.69 -2.95
CA ASN A 103 0.39 27.07 -4.05
C ASN A 103 -0.87 27.79 -3.51
N LYS A 104 -1.31 28.79 -4.25
CA LYS A 104 -2.63 29.44 -4.05
C LYS A 104 -3.54 29.03 -5.19
N PRO A 105 -4.65 28.34 -4.90
CA PRO A 105 -5.63 28.01 -5.94
C PRO A 105 -6.14 29.25 -6.65
N GLY A 106 -6.15 29.21 -7.99
CA GLY A 106 -6.64 30.28 -8.84
C GLY A 106 -8.14 30.12 -9.18
N ASP A 107 -8.50 30.57 -10.40
CA ASP A 107 -9.87 30.44 -10.93
C ASP A 107 -10.27 28.96 -11.09
N VAL A 108 -11.57 28.70 -11.12
CA VAL A 108 -12.12 27.38 -11.41
C VAL A 108 -11.67 26.95 -12.82
N ALA A 109 -11.05 25.78 -12.92
CA ALA A 109 -10.61 25.17 -14.17
C ALA A 109 -11.59 24.10 -14.66
N LEU A 110 -12.22 23.39 -13.72
CA LEU A 110 -13.25 22.39 -13.98
C LEU A 110 -14.33 22.51 -12.91
N GLU A 111 -15.56 22.53 -13.35
CA GLU A 111 -16.75 22.51 -12.51
C GLU A 111 -17.64 21.35 -12.95
N VAL A 112 -17.94 20.48 -12.01
CA VAL A 112 -18.86 19.34 -12.18
C VAL A 112 -20.04 19.58 -11.28
N GLU A 113 -21.25 19.60 -11.86
CA GLU A 113 -22.49 19.81 -11.13
C GLU A 113 -23.49 18.68 -11.40
N HIS A 114 -24.02 18.13 -10.33
CA HIS A 114 -25.09 17.13 -10.36
C HIS A 114 -24.78 15.92 -11.27
N LEU A 115 -23.51 15.47 -11.28
CA LEU A 115 -23.08 14.33 -12.07
C LEU A 115 -23.79 13.07 -11.58
N SER A 116 -24.66 12.56 -12.41
CA SER A 116 -25.38 11.30 -12.22
C SER A 116 -25.40 10.59 -13.56
N GLY A 117 -25.41 9.27 -13.56
CA GLY A 117 -25.61 8.80 -14.84
C GLY A 117 -25.12 7.44 -15.27
N MET A 118 -24.20 7.30 -16.23
CA MET A 118 -23.88 6.08 -16.95
C MET A 118 -23.68 4.84 -16.03
N TYR A 119 -23.20 5.10 -14.81
CA TYR A 119 -23.04 4.09 -13.77
C TYR A 119 -24.05 4.35 -12.66
N SER A 120 -24.84 3.36 -12.31
CA SER A 120 -25.88 3.44 -11.26
C SER A 120 -25.34 3.83 -9.87
N ILE A 121 -24.03 3.78 -9.69
CA ILE A 121 -23.34 4.15 -8.45
C ILE A 121 -23.17 5.67 -8.30
N LEU A 122 -23.22 6.43 -9.40
CA LEU A 122 -23.07 7.89 -9.38
C LEU A 122 -24.43 8.54 -9.15
N ASN A 123 -24.54 9.30 -8.06
CA ASN A 123 -25.75 10.00 -7.70
C ASN A 123 -25.39 11.38 -7.16
N ASP A 124 -25.67 12.41 -7.97
CA ASP A 124 -25.58 13.83 -7.59
C ASP A 124 -24.16 14.27 -7.12
N VAL A 125 -23.11 13.86 -7.83
CA VAL A 125 -21.73 14.21 -7.49
C VAL A 125 -21.40 15.60 -8.03
N SER A 126 -20.96 16.51 -7.16
CA SER A 126 -20.58 17.87 -7.54
C SER A 126 -19.23 18.23 -6.92
N PHE A 127 -18.33 18.85 -7.69
CA PHE A 127 -17.05 19.35 -7.20
C PHE A 127 -16.45 20.37 -8.18
N LYS A 128 -15.44 21.10 -7.71
CA LYS A 128 -14.70 22.08 -8.52
C LYS A 128 -13.21 21.83 -8.35
N ALA A 129 -12.47 21.89 -9.45
CA ALA A 129 -11.02 21.93 -9.44
C ALA A 129 -10.52 23.28 -9.94
N ARG A 130 -9.54 23.87 -9.25
CA ARG A 130 -9.02 25.21 -9.55
C ARG A 130 -7.63 25.12 -10.19
N LYS A 131 -7.24 26.13 -10.93
CA LYS A 131 -5.89 26.25 -11.48
C LYS A 131 -4.85 26.21 -10.37
N GLY A 132 -3.82 25.36 -10.53
CA GLY A 132 -2.76 25.20 -9.53
C GLY A 132 -3.19 24.45 -8.26
N GLU A 133 -4.37 23.81 -8.24
CA GLU A 133 -4.86 22.98 -7.15
C GLU A 133 -4.63 21.50 -7.44
N ILE A 134 -4.39 20.73 -6.39
CA ILE A 134 -4.50 19.26 -6.41
C ILE A 134 -5.77 18.92 -5.66
N LEU A 135 -6.80 18.52 -6.38
CA LEU A 135 -8.04 18.03 -5.80
C LEU A 135 -7.92 16.52 -5.55
N GLY A 136 -8.01 16.09 -4.30
CA GLY A 136 -8.02 14.67 -3.93
C GLY A 136 -9.44 14.11 -3.90
N ILE A 137 -9.67 12.99 -4.60
CA ILE A 137 -10.92 12.21 -4.53
C ILE A 137 -10.62 10.91 -3.80
N ALA A 138 -11.22 10.72 -2.62
CA ALA A 138 -11.00 9.56 -1.77
C ALA A 138 -12.28 8.76 -1.54
N GLY A 139 -12.13 7.46 -1.30
CA GLY A 139 -13.24 6.55 -1.02
C GLY A 139 -12.77 5.10 -1.03
N LEU A 140 -13.57 4.18 -0.53
CA LEU A 140 -13.32 2.73 -0.57
C LEU A 140 -13.51 2.18 -1.99
N ASP A 141 -13.08 0.94 -2.22
CA ASP A 141 -13.37 0.24 -3.48
C ASP A 141 -14.88 0.15 -3.69
N GLY A 142 -15.31 0.39 -4.94
CA GLY A 142 -16.72 0.46 -5.30
C GLY A 142 -17.43 1.75 -4.89
N SER A 143 -16.72 2.79 -4.41
CA SER A 143 -17.34 4.07 -4.04
C SER A 143 -17.65 5.00 -5.23
N GLY A 144 -17.33 4.60 -6.46
CA GLY A 144 -17.61 5.39 -7.66
C GLY A 144 -16.52 6.37 -8.07
N ARG A 145 -15.28 6.28 -7.49
CA ARG A 145 -14.16 7.19 -7.82
C ARG A 145 -13.75 7.09 -9.29
N THR A 146 -13.56 5.86 -9.77
CA THR A 146 -13.17 5.60 -11.15
C THR A 146 -14.27 6.01 -12.11
N GLU A 147 -15.50 5.62 -11.80
CA GLU A 147 -16.69 5.92 -12.59
C GLU A 147 -16.95 7.44 -12.69
N THR A 148 -16.63 8.19 -11.62
CA THR A 148 -16.69 9.66 -11.64
C THR A 148 -15.73 10.22 -12.68
N LEU A 149 -14.47 9.74 -12.73
CA LEU A 149 -13.48 10.24 -13.70
C LEU A 149 -13.76 9.77 -15.12
N GLU A 150 -14.32 8.58 -15.31
CA GLU A 150 -14.69 8.06 -16.64
C GLU A 150 -15.91 8.74 -17.22
N THR A 151 -16.74 9.35 -16.39
CA THR A 151 -17.97 10.04 -16.82
C THR A 151 -17.72 11.51 -17.21
N ILE A 152 -16.65 12.14 -16.76
CA ILE A 152 -16.20 13.49 -17.09
C ILE A 152 -15.47 13.52 -18.42
#